data_6f6680cd435ed2c901068e62880f2ac7
#
_entry.id   6f6680cd435ed2c901068e62880f2ac7
#
_cell.length_a   1.000
_cell.length_b   1.000
_cell.length_c   1.000
_cell.angle_alpha   90.00
_cell.angle_beta   90.00
_cell.angle_gamma   90.00
#
_symmetry.space_group_name_H-M   'P 1'
#
loop_
_entity.id
_entity.type
_entity.pdbx_description
1 polymer ?
#
loop_
_entity_poly.entity_id
_entity_poly.type
_entity_poly.pdbx_seq_one_letter_code
_entity_poly.pdbx_strand_id
1 'polypeptide(L)'
;MTDWARKIAAGDARALARAATGIENRDPRALEVLRELQPRAGHAVVVGITGPPGAGKSTLVDAMARELRRQCRTAGIIAVDPSSRRTGGAILGDRIRMLDHHADPGIFIRSMATRGTSGGLAQATAQMATLLDAAGKDFVIIETVGVGQDEVEIAGVAQVTVVVLVPGMGDDVQAIKAGIMEIADVFVINKSDQPGADRMEREIQGMLSLGPAGNHPPIIRTVATDGSGVKELVEAVEVTRGQARRPVLQGGHKLQVQIGIIGGSGLYSMPGFEAQEEVVAETPFGAPSDNLVIGKLAGRKVAFLARHGRGHRISPSELNFRANIYAMKSLGVERIVSLSAVGSLKEEHKPLDFVIPDQFVDRTRGRISTFFGEGLVAHIGFSDPICPQLAEVVHQACAAAGVTAKKGGSYLCMEGPAFSTRAESNLYRSWGMDVIGMTNLQEAKLAREAEICYVTIAMVTDYDCWHPEHAAVTVTDIIANLVKNAENACKVVAAAVAQMPAERSCKCGSALAHAIITDRKLVPEATRRKLDLIVGKYF
;
A
#
# COMPACT_ATOMS: atom_id res chain seq x y z
N MET A 1 29.56 12.47 -5.74
CA MET A 1 29.68 11.14 -5.07
C MET A 1 30.83 11.16 -4.09
N THR A 2 30.57 10.83 -2.84
CA THR A 2 31.59 10.62 -1.80
C THR A 2 32.54 9.47 -2.19
N ASP A 3 33.73 9.41 -1.59
CA ASP A 3 34.67 8.30 -1.82
C ASP A 3 34.07 6.95 -1.48
N TRP A 4 33.23 6.92 -0.44
CA TRP A 4 32.54 5.70 -0.02
C TRP A 4 31.50 5.24 -1.06
N ALA A 5 30.67 6.14 -1.60
CA ALA A 5 29.72 5.83 -2.66
C ALA A 5 30.41 5.36 -3.95
N ARG A 6 31.57 5.94 -4.31
CA ARG A 6 32.38 5.49 -5.46
C ARG A 6 32.90 4.07 -5.30
N LYS A 7 33.37 3.70 -4.10
CA LYS A 7 33.85 2.34 -3.81
C LYS A 7 32.72 1.32 -3.92
N ILE A 8 31.53 1.63 -3.40
CA ILE A 8 30.35 0.76 -3.53
C ILE A 8 29.97 0.57 -4.99
N ALA A 9 29.92 1.68 -5.75
CA ALA A 9 29.61 1.64 -7.18
C ALA A 9 30.65 0.87 -8.02
N ALA A 10 31.87 0.74 -7.51
CA ALA A 10 32.95 -0.06 -8.11
C ALA A 10 32.94 -1.54 -7.64
N GLY A 11 31.97 -1.95 -6.82
CA GLY A 11 31.84 -3.34 -6.34
C GLY A 11 32.66 -3.71 -5.12
N ASP A 12 33.19 -2.72 -4.35
CA ASP A 12 33.96 -2.99 -3.12
C ASP A 12 33.06 -3.61 -2.05
N ALA A 13 33.23 -4.92 -1.80
CA ALA A 13 32.43 -5.67 -0.85
C ALA A 13 32.57 -5.17 0.61
N ARG A 14 33.74 -4.61 1.00
CA ARG A 14 33.94 -4.06 2.35
C ARG A 14 33.20 -2.74 2.51
N ALA A 15 33.25 -1.89 1.51
CA ALA A 15 32.51 -0.63 1.50
C ALA A 15 31.00 -0.91 1.55
N LEU A 16 30.53 -1.89 0.79
CA LEU A 16 29.14 -2.34 0.77
C LEU A 16 28.71 -2.88 2.15
N ALA A 17 29.48 -3.78 2.75
CA ALA A 17 29.18 -4.35 4.06
C ALA A 17 29.13 -3.28 5.17
N ARG A 18 30.01 -2.27 5.10
CA ARG A 18 30.02 -1.15 6.04
C ARG A 18 28.78 -0.26 5.87
N ALA A 19 28.36 0.02 4.63
CA ALA A 19 27.14 0.77 4.35
C ALA A 19 25.90 0.01 4.83
N ALA A 20 25.84 -1.30 4.60
CA ALA A 20 24.80 -2.18 5.08
C ALA A 20 24.65 -2.10 6.61
N THR A 21 25.75 -2.17 7.36
CA THR A 21 25.76 -2.02 8.82
C THR A 21 25.29 -0.62 9.26
N GLY A 22 25.71 0.42 8.54
CA GLY A 22 25.29 1.79 8.82
C GLY A 22 23.78 1.99 8.61
N ILE A 23 23.21 1.42 7.56
CA ILE A 23 21.77 1.48 7.27
C ILE A 23 20.98 0.79 8.39
N GLU A 24 21.38 -0.42 8.81
CA GLU A 24 20.73 -1.12 9.93
C GLU A 24 20.74 -0.30 11.23
N ASN A 25 21.82 0.45 11.46
CA ASN A 25 22.00 1.28 12.66
C ASN A 25 21.48 2.72 12.47
N ARG A 26 20.85 3.04 11.32
CA ARG A 26 20.37 4.37 10.96
C ARG A 26 21.46 5.46 11.03
N ASP A 27 22.71 5.11 10.68
CA ASP A 27 23.81 6.07 10.62
C ASP A 27 23.50 7.13 9.54
N PRO A 28 23.47 8.44 9.88
CA PRO A 28 23.21 9.50 8.94
C PRO A 28 24.17 9.51 7.73
N ARG A 29 25.42 9.13 7.93
CA ARG A 29 26.43 9.06 6.86
C ARG A 29 26.12 7.93 5.87
N ALA A 30 25.69 6.77 6.36
CA ALA A 30 25.30 5.66 5.49
C ALA A 30 24.03 5.97 4.70
N LEU A 31 23.07 6.66 5.31
CA LEU A 31 21.87 7.13 4.63
C LEU A 31 22.16 8.21 3.57
N GLU A 32 23.16 9.07 3.80
CA GLU A 32 23.62 10.03 2.79
C GLU A 32 24.25 9.32 1.59
N VAL A 33 25.13 8.33 1.84
CA VAL A 33 25.74 7.48 0.80
C VAL A 33 24.65 6.76 0.00
N LEU A 34 23.61 6.25 0.66
CA LEU A 34 22.48 5.60 -0.01
C LEU A 34 21.76 6.59 -0.95
N ARG A 35 21.48 7.82 -0.50
CA ARG A 35 20.86 8.86 -1.35
C ARG A 35 21.70 9.17 -2.58
N GLU A 36 23.02 9.26 -2.43
CA GLU A 36 23.94 9.48 -3.57
C GLU A 36 23.92 8.32 -4.58
N LEU A 37 23.71 7.08 -4.11
CA LEU A 37 23.68 5.89 -4.94
C LEU A 37 22.30 5.62 -5.55
N GLN A 38 21.23 6.15 -4.99
CA GLN A 38 19.85 5.94 -5.42
C GLN A 38 19.60 6.11 -6.92
N PRO A 39 20.19 7.11 -7.63
CA PRO A 39 20.02 7.24 -9.08
C PRO A 39 20.59 6.07 -9.91
N ARG A 40 21.36 5.17 -9.29
CA ARG A 40 21.93 3.97 -9.93
C ARG A 40 21.12 2.71 -9.67
N ALA A 41 20.10 2.78 -8.82
CA ALA A 41 19.19 1.67 -8.55
C ALA A 41 18.07 1.57 -9.62
N GLY A 42 17.32 0.49 -9.62
CA GLY A 42 16.21 0.25 -10.53
C GLY A 42 16.52 -0.80 -11.62
N HIS A 43 17.67 -1.45 -11.55
CA HIS A 43 18.11 -2.46 -12.51
C HIS A 43 17.95 -3.90 -11.99
N ALA A 44 18.15 -4.12 -10.69
CA ALA A 44 18.03 -5.44 -10.09
C ALA A 44 16.59 -5.99 -10.14
N VAL A 45 16.48 -7.32 -10.16
CA VAL A 45 15.22 -8.04 -9.88
C VAL A 45 15.12 -8.23 -8.39
N VAL A 46 14.17 -7.56 -7.72
CA VAL A 46 13.94 -7.71 -6.28
C VAL A 46 12.90 -8.80 -6.04
N VAL A 47 13.31 -9.91 -5.44
CA VAL A 47 12.48 -11.10 -5.21
C VAL A 47 12.28 -11.31 -3.72
N GLY A 48 11.04 -11.37 -3.26
CA GLY A 48 10.68 -11.78 -1.90
C GLY A 48 10.36 -13.28 -1.86
N ILE A 49 11.01 -14.03 -0.97
CA ILE A 49 10.73 -15.45 -0.77
C ILE A 49 10.11 -15.64 0.60
N THR A 50 8.87 -16.11 0.61
CA THR A 50 8.09 -16.33 1.82
C THR A 50 7.44 -17.72 1.81
N GLY A 51 6.86 -18.11 2.93
CA GLY A 51 6.19 -19.40 3.13
C GLY A 51 6.44 -19.95 4.52
N PRO A 52 5.77 -21.04 4.92
CA PRO A 52 5.82 -21.58 6.27
C PRO A 52 7.23 -22.03 6.70
N PRO A 53 7.48 -22.11 8.00
CA PRO A 53 8.72 -22.68 8.52
C PRO A 53 8.92 -24.12 8.02
N GLY A 54 10.14 -24.48 7.67
CA GLY A 54 10.42 -25.83 7.15
C GLY A 54 10.10 -26.05 5.67
N ALA A 55 9.53 -25.07 4.96
CA ALA A 55 9.27 -25.17 3.52
C ALA A 55 10.55 -25.25 2.65
N GLY A 56 11.72 -25.01 3.24
CA GLY A 56 12.99 -25.09 2.54
C GLY A 56 13.38 -23.81 1.83
N LYS A 57 12.90 -22.65 2.28
CA LYS A 57 13.17 -21.32 1.70
C LYS A 57 14.67 -21.05 1.57
N SER A 58 15.44 -21.21 2.65
CA SER A 58 16.89 -20.96 2.63
C SER A 58 17.64 -21.88 1.66
N THR A 59 17.21 -23.16 1.55
CA THR A 59 17.77 -24.10 0.58
C THR A 59 17.43 -23.69 -0.86
N LEU A 60 16.21 -23.18 -1.07
CA LEU A 60 15.76 -22.68 -2.36
C LEU A 60 16.53 -21.41 -2.77
N VAL A 61 16.74 -20.48 -1.83
CA VAL A 61 17.56 -19.27 -2.04
C VAL A 61 18.99 -19.64 -2.43
N ASP A 62 19.58 -20.61 -1.75
CA ASP A 62 20.91 -21.14 -2.07
C ASP A 62 20.95 -21.76 -3.48
N ALA A 63 19.96 -22.58 -3.84
CA ALA A 63 19.85 -23.16 -5.18
C ALA A 63 19.64 -22.09 -6.25
N MET A 64 18.80 -21.07 -6.01
CA MET A 64 18.64 -19.93 -6.90
C MET A 64 19.94 -19.14 -7.07
N ALA A 65 20.69 -18.90 -5.99
CA ALA A 65 21.98 -18.23 -6.08
C ALA A 65 22.98 -19.00 -6.96
N ARG A 66 23.06 -20.32 -6.81
CA ARG A 66 23.88 -21.18 -7.69
C ARG A 66 23.45 -21.10 -9.15
N GLU A 67 22.14 -21.13 -9.42
CA GLU A 67 21.63 -21.05 -10.78
C GLU A 67 21.92 -19.68 -11.42
N LEU A 68 21.73 -18.59 -10.68
CA LEU A 68 22.09 -17.24 -11.12
C LEU A 68 23.59 -17.14 -11.46
N ARG A 69 24.46 -17.75 -10.63
CA ARG A 69 25.90 -17.77 -10.90
C ARG A 69 26.27 -18.59 -12.14
N ARG A 70 25.56 -19.69 -12.43
CA ARG A 70 25.72 -20.44 -13.68
C ARG A 70 25.39 -19.58 -14.89
N GLN A 71 24.42 -18.67 -14.76
CA GLN A 71 24.04 -17.71 -15.79
C GLN A 71 24.94 -16.45 -15.81
N CYS A 72 26.07 -16.45 -15.08
CA CYS A 72 27.01 -15.33 -14.92
C CYS A 72 26.34 -14.07 -14.29
N ARG A 73 25.27 -14.23 -13.53
CA ARG A 73 24.56 -13.14 -12.86
C ARG A 73 24.97 -13.01 -11.41
N THR A 74 24.84 -11.81 -10.88
CA THR A 74 25.19 -11.47 -9.49
C THR A 74 23.96 -11.40 -8.60
N ALA A 75 24.09 -11.79 -7.31
CA ALA A 75 22.98 -11.75 -6.38
C ALA A 75 23.35 -11.07 -5.05
N GLY A 76 22.44 -10.28 -4.52
CA GLY A 76 22.42 -9.82 -3.14
C GLY A 76 21.34 -10.56 -2.37
N ILE A 77 21.68 -11.19 -1.25
CA ILE A 77 20.75 -11.96 -0.43
C ILE A 77 20.56 -11.25 0.90
N ILE A 78 19.32 -10.94 1.25
CA ILE A 78 18.92 -10.36 2.52
C ILE A 78 18.12 -11.43 3.27
N ALA A 79 18.72 -12.04 4.28
CA ALA A 79 18.07 -13.00 5.15
C ALA A 79 17.50 -12.25 6.38
N VAL A 80 16.18 -12.24 6.51
CA VAL A 80 15.51 -11.62 7.66
C VAL A 80 15.35 -12.67 8.73
N ASP A 81 16.01 -12.48 9.88
CA ASP A 81 16.03 -13.42 11.01
C ASP A 81 15.24 -12.89 12.21
N PRO A 82 14.65 -13.78 13.04
CA PRO A 82 14.12 -13.37 14.33
C PRO A 82 15.23 -12.78 15.19
N SER A 83 14.91 -11.76 15.97
CA SER A 83 15.87 -11.17 16.90
C SER A 83 16.25 -12.14 18.01
N SER A 84 17.52 -12.31 18.27
CA SER A 84 18.01 -13.02 19.44
C SER A 84 17.61 -12.27 20.72
N ARG A 85 16.88 -12.94 21.62
CA ARG A 85 16.52 -12.38 22.94
C ARG A 85 17.74 -11.99 23.80
N ARG A 86 18.92 -12.53 23.51
CA ARG A 86 20.15 -12.31 24.26
C ARG A 86 21.01 -11.17 23.73
N THR A 87 21.07 -10.97 22.41
CA THR A 87 21.99 -10.02 21.77
C THR A 87 21.28 -8.92 21.00
N GLY A 88 19.96 -9.03 20.76
CA GLY A 88 19.21 -8.13 19.90
C GLY A 88 19.59 -8.17 18.41
N GLY A 89 20.55 -9.04 18.04
CA GLY A 89 21.01 -9.24 16.67
C GLY A 89 20.36 -10.45 16.00
N ALA A 90 20.62 -10.63 14.69
CA ALA A 90 20.15 -11.77 13.92
C ALA A 90 20.70 -13.10 14.46
N ILE A 91 19.87 -14.14 14.45
CA ILE A 91 20.32 -15.50 14.84
C ILE A 91 21.15 -16.06 13.69
N LEU A 92 22.40 -16.43 13.96
CA LEU A 92 23.43 -16.83 12.98
C LEU A 92 23.10 -18.07 12.11
N GLY A 93 21.89 -18.66 12.21
CA GLY A 93 21.54 -19.94 11.56
C GLY A 93 21.67 -19.95 10.03
N ASP A 94 21.31 -18.86 9.35
CA ASP A 94 21.23 -18.87 7.88
C ASP A 94 22.59 -18.66 7.19
N ARG A 95 23.53 -17.96 7.84
CA ARG A 95 24.90 -17.84 7.32
C ARG A 95 25.62 -19.19 7.21
N ILE A 96 25.33 -20.12 8.10
CA ILE A 96 25.98 -21.44 8.12
C ILE A 96 25.51 -22.30 6.94
N ARG A 97 24.28 -22.10 6.48
CA ARG A 97 23.71 -22.88 5.35
C ARG A 97 24.17 -22.42 3.98
N MET A 98 24.72 -21.20 3.88
CA MET A 98 25.19 -20.60 2.62
C MET A 98 26.71 -20.38 2.61
N LEU A 99 27.47 -21.22 3.34
CA LEU A 99 28.93 -21.10 3.46
C LEU A 99 29.64 -21.19 2.10
N ASP A 100 29.09 -21.94 1.15
CA ASP A 100 29.69 -22.16 -0.17
C ASP A 100 29.77 -20.86 -1.01
N HIS A 101 28.99 -19.83 -0.67
CA HIS A 101 28.98 -18.57 -1.40
C HIS A 101 29.87 -17.48 -0.84
N HIS A 102 30.52 -17.70 0.33
CA HIS A 102 31.36 -16.69 0.98
C HIS A 102 32.58 -16.25 0.16
N ALA A 103 33.07 -17.11 -0.70
CA ALA A 103 34.20 -16.84 -1.57
C ALA A 103 33.80 -16.31 -2.96
N ASP A 104 32.52 -16.30 -3.30
CA ASP A 104 32.04 -15.83 -4.61
C ASP A 104 31.82 -14.30 -4.61
N PRO A 105 32.64 -13.52 -5.36
CA PRO A 105 32.49 -12.06 -5.44
C PRO A 105 31.16 -11.63 -6.09
N GLY A 106 30.49 -12.53 -6.81
CA GLY A 106 29.19 -12.29 -7.42
C GLY A 106 28.05 -12.30 -6.42
N ILE A 107 28.24 -12.89 -5.23
CA ILE A 107 27.20 -13.02 -4.21
C ILE A 107 27.52 -12.17 -3.00
N PHE A 108 26.53 -11.42 -2.51
CA PHE A 108 26.60 -10.69 -1.24
C PHE A 108 25.46 -11.14 -0.33
N ILE A 109 25.77 -11.57 0.90
CA ILE A 109 24.78 -12.07 1.87
C ILE A 109 24.79 -11.19 3.11
N ARG A 110 23.59 -10.79 3.56
CA ARG A 110 23.38 -10.03 4.79
C ARG A 110 22.20 -10.58 5.58
N SER A 111 22.43 -10.99 6.83
CA SER A 111 21.34 -11.28 7.77
C SER A 111 20.92 -10.01 8.50
N MET A 112 19.62 -9.77 8.61
CA MET A 112 19.01 -8.64 9.30
C MET A 112 18.11 -9.13 10.44
N ALA A 113 18.15 -8.48 11.59
CA ALA A 113 17.29 -8.83 12.74
C ALA A 113 15.97 -8.05 12.72
N THR A 114 14.85 -8.71 13.06
CA THR A 114 13.50 -8.08 13.10
C THR A 114 13.36 -7.00 14.19
N ARG A 115 14.20 -6.98 15.22
CA ARG A 115 14.27 -6.02 16.36
C ARG A 115 12.92 -5.60 16.95
N GLY A 116 11.84 -6.37 16.73
CA GLY A 116 10.55 -6.22 17.39
C GLY A 116 9.75 -4.92 17.11
N THR A 117 10.13 -4.12 16.11
CA THR A 117 9.40 -2.90 15.72
C THR A 117 8.71 -3.08 14.38
N SER A 118 7.38 -3.18 14.39
CA SER A 118 6.55 -3.18 13.17
C SER A 118 6.88 -1.96 12.31
N GLY A 119 7.11 -2.16 11.01
CA GLY A 119 7.42 -1.10 10.03
C GLY A 119 8.89 -0.68 9.94
N GLY A 120 9.69 -0.85 10.98
CA GLY A 120 11.12 -0.50 10.96
C GLY A 120 11.98 -1.47 10.15
N LEU A 121 11.59 -2.73 10.09
CA LEU A 121 12.28 -3.78 9.32
C LEU A 121 12.04 -3.60 7.82
N ALA A 122 10.81 -3.37 7.40
CA ALA A 122 10.46 -3.15 5.99
C ALA A 122 11.24 -1.97 5.40
N GLN A 123 11.37 -0.86 6.14
CA GLN A 123 12.14 0.30 5.70
C GLN A 123 13.64 -0.03 5.57
N ALA A 124 14.24 -0.70 6.55
CA ALA A 124 15.66 -1.06 6.50
C ALA A 124 15.94 -2.09 5.38
N THR A 125 15.01 -3.02 5.15
CA THR A 125 15.09 -4.02 4.08
C THR A 125 14.98 -3.36 2.70
N ALA A 126 14.05 -2.40 2.52
CA ALA A 126 13.93 -1.62 1.28
C ALA A 126 15.21 -0.81 0.99
N GLN A 127 15.76 -0.14 2.01
CA GLN A 127 17.01 0.59 1.88
C GLN A 127 18.20 -0.32 1.55
N MET A 128 18.23 -1.52 2.11
CA MET A 128 19.25 -2.53 1.83
C MET A 128 19.11 -3.04 0.39
N ALA A 129 17.89 -3.33 -0.06
CA ALA A 129 17.63 -3.73 -1.45
C ALA A 129 18.09 -2.65 -2.44
N THR A 130 17.77 -1.39 -2.16
CA THR A 130 18.24 -0.24 -2.96
C THR A 130 19.77 -0.14 -2.99
N LEU A 131 20.43 -0.37 -1.85
CA LEU A 131 21.88 -0.36 -1.77
C LEU A 131 22.53 -1.47 -2.63
N LEU A 132 21.98 -2.68 -2.59
CA LEU A 132 22.48 -3.82 -3.36
C LEU A 132 22.26 -3.64 -4.86
N ASP A 133 21.10 -3.13 -5.25
CA ASP A 133 20.79 -2.77 -6.63
C ASP A 133 21.75 -1.68 -7.15
N ALA A 134 21.93 -0.59 -6.42
CA ALA A 134 22.85 0.48 -6.77
C ALA A 134 24.33 0.05 -6.78
N ALA A 135 24.68 -1.03 -6.06
CA ALA A 135 25.98 -1.69 -6.10
C ALA A 135 26.16 -2.63 -7.32
N GLY A 136 25.15 -2.71 -8.20
CA GLY A 136 25.21 -3.45 -9.46
C GLY A 136 24.91 -4.95 -9.32
N LYS A 137 24.11 -5.36 -8.33
CA LYS A 137 23.59 -6.72 -8.28
C LYS A 137 22.44 -6.89 -9.27
N ASP A 138 22.43 -8.02 -10.02
CA ASP A 138 21.38 -8.34 -10.99
C ASP A 138 20.09 -8.78 -10.29
N PHE A 139 20.24 -9.51 -9.16
CA PHE A 139 19.14 -9.97 -8.32
C PHE A 139 19.34 -9.53 -6.88
N VAL A 140 18.24 -9.15 -6.21
CA VAL A 140 18.18 -8.96 -4.77
C VAL A 140 17.12 -9.91 -4.21
N ILE A 141 17.53 -10.92 -3.48
CA ILE A 141 16.64 -11.94 -2.91
C ILE A 141 16.44 -11.62 -1.43
N ILE A 142 15.18 -11.45 -1.01
CA ILE A 142 14.78 -11.18 0.37
C ILE A 142 14.10 -12.44 0.91
N GLU A 143 14.71 -13.10 1.88
CA GLU A 143 14.15 -14.29 2.53
C GLU A 143 13.52 -13.93 3.86
N THR A 144 12.25 -14.39 4.09
CA THR A 144 11.54 -14.20 5.35
C THR A 144 11.67 -15.39 6.29
N VAL A 145 11.39 -15.14 7.57
CA VAL A 145 11.39 -16.19 8.62
C VAL A 145 10.25 -17.19 8.47
N GLY A 146 9.13 -16.79 7.86
CA GLY A 146 7.96 -17.66 7.69
C GLY A 146 7.02 -17.70 8.90
N VAL A 147 6.98 -16.64 9.72
CA VAL A 147 6.06 -16.53 10.87
C VAL A 147 5.46 -15.12 10.97
N GLY A 148 4.25 -14.94 10.51
CA GLY A 148 3.42 -13.78 10.84
C GLY A 148 3.49 -12.58 9.87
N GLN A 149 3.32 -11.36 10.40
CA GLN A 149 3.13 -10.12 9.64
C GLN A 149 4.33 -9.70 8.77
N ASP A 150 5.54 -10.15 9.08
CA ASP A 150 6.77 -9.84 8.32
C ASP A 150 6.68 -10.32 6.86
N GLU A 151 5.85 -11.34 6.58
CA GLU A 151 5.65 -11.90 5.24
C GLU A 151 4.95 -10.92 4.30
N VAL A 152 3.96 -10.19 4.80
CA VAL A 152 3.20 -9.20 4.02
C VAL A 152 4.01 -7.92 3.82
N GLU A 153 4.81 -7.52 4.81
CA GLU A 153 5.67 -6.34 4.71
C GLU A 153 6.74 -6.50 3.61
N ILE A 154 7.27 -7.72 3.44
CA ILE A 154 8.29 -8.00 2.42
C ILE A 154 7.71 -8.06 1.02
N ALA A 155 6.46 -8.53 0.86
CA ALA A 155 5.75 -8.42 -0.41
C ALA A 155 5.62 -6.95 -0.88
N GLY A 156 5.58 -5.99 0.06
CA GLY A 156 5.59 -4.56 -0.26
C GLY A 156 6.93 -4.02 -0.75
N VAL A 157 8.04 -4.74 -0.51
CA VAL A 157 9.40 -4.35 -0.92
C VAL A 157 9.83 -5.06 -2.20
N ALA A 158 9.36 -6.29 -2.42
CA ALA A 158 9.70 -7.12 -3.57
C ALA A 158 8.95 -6.70 -4.84
N GLN A 159 9.60 -6.87 -6.00
CA GLN A 159 8.96 -6.74 -7.31
C GLN A 159 8.19 -8.00 -7.69
N VAL A 160 8.68 -9.16 -7.22
CA VAL A 160 8.06 -10.47 -7.40
C VAL A 160 8.08 -11.20 -6.07
N THR A 161 6.93 -11.65 -5.61
CA THR A 161 6.77 -12.44 -4.39
C THR A 161 6.60 -13.91 -4.72
N VAL A 162 7.53 -14.73 -4.26
CA VAL A 162 7.53 -16.19 -4.40
C VAL A 162 7.04 -16.81 -3.09
N VAL A 163 5.91 -17.51 -3.15
CA VAL A 163 5.35 -18.26 -2.02
C VAL A 163 5.75 -19.72 -2.12
N VAL A 164 6.52 -20.20 -1.14
CA VAL A 164 7.06 -21.56 -1.09
C VAL A 164 6.19 -22.44 -0.21
N LEU A 165 5.66 -23.51 -0.77
CA LEU A 165 4.83 -24.52 -0.12
C LEU A 165 5.49 -25.90 -0.23
N VAL A 166 5.10 -26.86 0.64
CA VAL A 166 5.60 -28.24 0.59
C VAL A 166 4.45 -29.24 0.75
N PRO A 167 4.53 -30.41 0.12
CA PRO A 167 3.53 -31.47 0.29
C PRO A 167 3.38 -31.89 1.75
N GLY A 168 2.19 -32.24 2.18
CA GLY A 168 1.91 -32.77 3.53
C GLY A 168 1.51 -31.74 4.59
N MET A 169 1.42 -30.47 4.27
CA MET A 169 0.91 -29.41 5.17
C MET A 169 -0.63 -29.33 5.15
N GLY A 170 -1.32 -30.36 5.62
CA GLY A 170 -2.77 -30.51 5.50
C GLY A 170 -3.59 -29.40 6.17
N ASP A 171 -3.43 -29.16 7.47
CA ASP A 171 -4.22 -28.17 8.21
C ASP A 171 -3.64 -26.75 8.14
N ASP A 172 -2.32 -26.59 7.91
CA ASP A 172 -1.65 -25.30 7.76
C ASP A 172 -2.01 -24.59 6.45
N VAL A 173 -2.43 -25.31 5.40
CA VAL A 173 -2.96 -24.71 4.15
C VAL A 173 -4.24 -23.91 4.43
N GLN A 174 -5.01 -24.23 5.47
CA GLN A 174 -6.17 -23.44 5.87
C GLN A 174 -5.79 -22.13 6.56
N ALA A 175 -4.70 -22.11 7.35
CA ALA A 175 -4.18 -20.88 7.98
C ALA A 175 -3.46 -19.99 6.96
N ILE A 176 -2.88 -20.56 5.91
CA ILE A 176 -2.25 -19.85 4.79
C ILE A 176 -3.30 -19.14 3.91
N LYS A 177 -4.56 -19.57 3.94
CA LYS A 177 -5.66 -19.15 3.03
C LYS A 177 -6.00 -17.66 3.05
N ALA A 178 -5.73 -16.90 4.09
CA ALA A 178 -6.30 -15.55 4.21
C ALA A 178 -5.39 -14.38 3.78
N GLY A 179 -4.08 -14.55 3.67
CA GLY A 179 -3.18 -13.42 3.38
C GLY A 179 -2.02 -13.73 2.43
N ILE A 180 -1.45 -14.93 2.52
CA ILE A 180 -0.26 -15.30 1.73
C ILE A 180 -0.63 -15.60 0.27
N MET A 181 -1.85 -16.10 0.00
CA MET A 181 -2.32 -16.39 -1.36
C MET A 181 -2.51 -15.10 -2.18
N GLU A 182 -2.87 -13.99 -1.54
CA GLU A 182 -3.12 -12.71 -2.21
C GLU A 182 -1.82 -11.98 -2.61
N ILE A 183 -0.70 -12.32 -1.96
CA ILE A 183 0.59 -11.66 -2.21
C ILE A 183 1.48 -12.43 -3.19
N ALA A 184 1.09 -13.65 -3.59
CA ALA A 184 1.91 -14.50 -4.44
C ALA A 184 1.87 -14.03 -5.90
N ASP A 185 3.04 -13.73 -6.44
CA ASP A 185 3.24 -13.55 -7.88
C ASP A 185 3.71 -14.86 -8.55
N VAL A 186 4.33 -15.77 -7.77
CA VAL A 186 4.74 -17.12 -8.19
C VAL A 186 4.54 -18.08 -7.03
N PHE A 187 3.91 -19.23 -7.27
CA PHE A 187 3.86 -20.33 -6.31
C PHE A 187 4.97 -21.33 -6.57
N VAL A 188 5.63 -21.79 -5.51
CA VAL A 188 6.62 -22.88 -5.57
C VAL A 188 6.14 -24.03 -4.70
N ILE A 189 6.01 -25.20 -5.28
CA ILE A 189 5.86 -26.46 -4.56
C ILE A 189 7.25 -27.07 -4.42
N ASN A 190 7.91 -26.79 -3.30
CA ASN A 190 9.23 -27.33 -3.00
C ASN A 190 9.12 -28.75 -2.41
N LYS A 191 10.22 -29.51 -2.45
CA LYS A 191 10.22 -30.95 -2.11
C LYS A 191 9.19 -31.72 -2.94
N SER A 192 9.08 -31.40 -4.23
CA SER A 192 8.09 -31.98 -5.12
C SER A 192 8.32 -33.47 -5.44
N ASP A 193 9.47 -34.00 -5.01
CA ASP A 193 9.81 -35.43 -4.96
C ASP A 193 9.01 -36.18 -3.88
N GLN A 194 8.44 -35.48 -2.90
CA GLN A 194 7.63 -36.10 -1.86
C GLN A 194 6.18 -36.39 -2.32
N PRO A 195 5.55 -37.47 -1.77
CA PRO A 195 4.15 -37.76 -2.05
C PRO A 195 3.23 -36.58 -1.70
N GLY A 196 2.25 -36.29 -2.57
CA GLY A 196 1.24 -35.24 -2.34
C GLY A 196 1.47 -33.96 -3.14
N ALA A 197 2.55 -33.82 -3.89
CA ALA A 197 2.81 -32.65 -4.74
C ALA A 197 1.70 -32.41 -5.76
N ASP A 198 1.21 -33.46 -6.44
CA ASP A 198 0.08 -33.36 -7.38
C ASP A 198 -1.24 -32.94 -6.75
N ARG A 199 -1.46 -33.34 -5.49
CA ARG A 199 -2.63 -32.94 -4.74
C ARG A 199 -2.56 -31.45 -4.38
N MET A 200 -1.41 -31.01 -3.87
CA MET A 200 -1.19 -29.60 -3.51
C MET A 200 -1.34 -28.68 -4.71
N GLU A 201 -0.78 -29.05 -5.86
CA GLU A 201 -0.94 -28.26 -7.08
C GLU A 201 -2.40 -28.10 -7.49
N ARG A 202 -3.19 -29.19 -7.44
CA ARG A 202 -4.64 -29.13 -7.71
C ARG A 202 -5.39 -28.26 -6.70
N GLU A 203 -5.00 -28.28 -5.44
CA GLU A 203 -5.57 -27.43 -4.39
C GLU A 203 -5.29 -25.95 -4.66
N ILE A 204 -4.05 -25.60 -5.03
CA ILE A 204 -3.67 -24.22 -5.41
C ILE A 204 -4.44 -23.78 -6.66
N GLN A 205 -4.47 -24.61 -7.72
CA GLN A 205 -5.23 -24.33 -8.95
C GLN A 205 -6.72 -24.15 -8.68
N GLY A 206 -7.30 -24.99 -7.82
CA GLY A 206 -8.69 -24.86 -7.38
C GLY A 206 -8.97 -23.54 -6.66
N MET A 207 -8.07 -23.10 -5.79
CA MET A 207 -8.21 -21.82 -5.11
C MET A 207 -8.03 -20.63 -6.06
N LEU A 208 -7.08 -20.68 -6.98
CA LEU A 208 -6.87 -19.65 -7.99
C LEU A 208 -8.08 -19.51 -8.93
N SER A 209 -8.74 -20.62 -9.25
CA SER A 209 -9.94 -20.62 -10.10
C SER A 209 -11.18 -19.97 -9.46
N LEU A 210 -11.19 -19.80 -8.14
CA LEU A 210 -12.23 -19.08 -7.41
C LEU A 210 -12.01 -17.55 -7.40
N GLY A 211 -10.82 -17.12 -7.82
CA GLY A 211 -10.49 -15.71 -7.98
C GLY A 211 -11.04 -15.09 -9.27
N PRO A 212 -10.87 -13.76 -9.46
CA PRO A 212 -11.28 -13.10 -10.70
C PRO A 212 -10.59 -13.73 -11.92
N ALA A 213 -11.33 -13.88 -13.02
CA ALA A 213 -10.77 -14.37 -14.29
C ALA A 213 -9.64 -13.45 -14.76
N GLY A 214 -8.41 -13.94 -14.73
CA GLY A 214 -7.20 -13.20 -15.10
C GLY A 214 -5.99 -14.11 -15.17
N ASN A 215 -4.81 -13.52 -15.37
CA ASN A 215 -3.54 -14.24 -15.42
C ASN A 215 -3.23 -14.80 -14.01
N HIS A 216 -3.36 -16.10 -13.81
CA HIS A 216 -3.06 -16.75 -12.54
C HIS A 216 -1.55 -16.83 -12.32
N PRO A 217 -1.03 -16.65 -11.07
CA PRO A 217 0.36 -16.88 -10.75
C PRO A 217 0.83 -18.27 -11.20
N PRO A 218 2.01 -18.38 -11.85
CA PRO A 218 2.56 -19.68 -12.23
C PRO A 218 2.87 -20.52 -10.98
N ILE A 219 2.69 -21.84 -11.12
CA ILE A 219 3.03 -22.83 -10.10
C ILE A 219 4.24 -23.61 -10.57
N ILE A 220 5.35 -23.49 -9.86
CA ILE A 220 6.62 -24.15 -10.22
C ILE A 220 6.92 -25.25 -9.19
N ARG A 221 7.24 -26.45 -9.68
CA ARG A 221 7.69 -27.55 -8.82
C ARG A 221 9.20 -27.51 -8.69
N THR A 222 9.71 -27.61 -7.47
CA THR A 222 11.16 -27.62 -7.20
C THR A 222 11.57 -28.72 -6.25
N VAL A 223 12.80 -29.18 -6.41
CA VAL A 223 13.55 -29.94 -5.40
C VAL A 223 14.83 -29.15 -5.14
N ALA A 224 14.78 -28.27 -4.15
CA ALA A 224 15.84 -27.29 -3.92
C ALA A 224 17.21 -27.93 -3.61
N THR A 225 17.22 -29.16 -3.09
CA THR A 225 18.46 -29.90 -2.73
C THR A 225 19.26 -30.37 -3.93
N ASP A 226 18.62 -30.69 -5.06
CA ASP A 226 19.28 -31.14 -6.30
C ASP A 226 19.21 -30.09 -7.42
N GLY A 227 18.44 -28.99 -7.23
CA GLY A 227 18.31 -27.90 -8.17
C GLY A 227 17.23 -28.10 -9.23
N SER A 228 16.45 -29.18 -9.18
CA SER A 228 15.35 -29.42 -10.12
C SER A 228 14.29 -28.33 -10.00
N GLY A 229 13.84 -27.78 -11.15
CA GLY A 229 12.82 -26.73 -11.24
C GLY A 229 13.31 -25.32 -10.87
N VAL A 230 14.58 -25.17 -10.44
CA VAL A 230 15.11 -23.86 -10.01
C VAL A 230 15.37 -22.93 -11.20
N LYS A 231 15.79 -23.46 -12.33
CA LYS A 231 15.95 -22.70 -13.57
C LYS A 231 14.60 -22.14 -14.03
N GLU A 232 13.59 -22.96 -14.06
CA GLU A 232 12.21 -22.58 -14.42
C GLU A 232 11.64 -21.54 -13.45
N LEU A 233 12.00 -21.64 -12.15
CA LEU A 233 11.63 -20.62 -11.17
C LEU A 233 12.30 -19.27 -11.48
N VAL A 234 13.58 -19.23 -11.78
CA VAL A 234 14.30 -18.00 -12.15
C VAL A 234 13.69 -17.38 -13.40
N GLU A 235 13.39 -18.19 -14.43
CA GLU A 235 12.72 -17.73 -15.64
C GLU A 235 11.31 -17.20 -15.38
N ALA A 236 10.52 -17.89 -14.54
CA ALA A 236 9.19 -17.44 -14.13
C ALA A 236 9.24 -16.09 -13.40
N VAL A 237 10.21 -15.90 -12.50
CA VAL A 237 10.43 -14.62 -11.80
C VAL A 237 10.74 -13.49 -12.80
N GLU A 238 11.57 -13.73 -13.81
CA GLU A 238 11.90 -12.71 -14.81
C GLU A 238 10.72 -12.36 -15.71
N VAL A 239 9.95 -13.37 -16.14
CA VAL A 239 8.73 -13.17 -16.93
C VAL A 239 7.70 -12.38 -16.12
N THR A 240 7.48 -12.77 -14.87
CA THR A 240 6.55 -12.09 -13.96
C THR A 240 6.99 -10.65 -13.69
N ARG A 241 8.30 -10.39 -13.49
CA ARG A 241 8.83 -9.02 -13.42
C ARG A 241 8.52 -8.23 -14.71
N GLY A 242 8.67 -8.85 -15.87
CA GLY A 242 8.38 -8.20 -17.17
C GLY A 242 6.92 -7.81 -17.31
N GLN A 243 6.01 -8.59 -16.73
CA GLN A 243 4.57 -8.32 -16.67
C GLN A 243 4.22 -7.35 -15.54
N ALA A 244 4.94 -7.43 -14.42
CA ALA A 244 4.81 -6.58 -13.23
C ALA A 244 5.77 -5.37 -13.28
N ARG A 245 5.89 -4.68 -14.43
CA ARG A 245 6.49 -3.35 -14.43
C ARG A 245 5.58 -2.43 -13.61
N ARG A 246 5.80 -2.43 -12.30
CA ARG A 246 5.31 -1.41 -11.37
C ARG A 246 6.18 -0.17 -11.61
N PRO A 247 5.74 0.84 -12.33
CA PRO A 247 6.53 2.05 -12.48
C PRO A 247 6.62 2.70 -11.10
N VAL A 248 7.83 2.78 -10.58
CA VAL A 248 8.12 3.65 -9.45
C VAL A 248 8.01 5.07 -9.97
N LEU A 249 7.03 5.82 -9.51
CA LEU A 249 6.94 7.25 -9.78
C LEU A 249 8.09 7.97 -9.07
N GLN A 250 9.25 8.04 -9.73
CA GLN A 250 10.24 9.05 -9.44
C GLN A 250 9.75 10.36 -10.08
N GLY A 251 9.77 11.45 -9.31
CA GLY A 251 9.26 12.75 -9.73
C GLY A 251 9.73 13.13 -11.14
N GLY A 252 8.79 13.15 -12.10
CA GLY A 252 9.06 13.58 -13.47
C GLY A 252 8.12 13.03 -14.55
N HIS A 253 7.53 11.87 -14.41
CA HIS A 253 6.53 11.38 -15.37
C HIS A 253 5.11 11.78 -14.93
N LYS A 254 4.57 12.81 -15.56
CA LYS A 254 3.15 13.17 -15.46
C LYS A 254 2.29 12.09 -16.13
N LEU A 255 1.99 11.02 -15.42
CA LEU A 255 0.80 10.23 -15.71
C LEU A 255 -0.39 11.15 -15.41
N GLN A 256 -0.97 11.77 -16.42
CA GLN A 256 -2.10 12.68 -16.21
C GLN A 256 -3.37 11.88 -15.88
N VAL A 257 -3.57 11.59 -14.60
CA VAL A 257 -4.79 10.98 -14.08
C VAL A 257 -5.53 12.03 -13.27
N GLN A 258 -6.59 12.60 -13.83
CA GLN A 258 -7.33 13.70 -13.18
C GLN A 258 -8.28 13.26 -12.07
N ILE A 259 -8.67 11.99 -12.03
CA ILE A 259 -9.70 11.47 -11.12
C ILE A 259 -9.07 10.41 -10.21
N GLY A 260 -9.13 10.64 -8.90
CA GLY A 260 -8.76 9.70 -7.86
C GLY A 260 -9.98 9.14 -7.15
N ILE A 261 -9.92 7.87 -6.78
CA ILE A 261 -10.96 7.20 -6.00
C ILE A 261 -10.28 6.56 -4.79
N ILE A 262 -10.78 6.86 -3.59
CA ILE A 262 -10.28 6.28 -2.33
C ILE A 262 -11.41 5.50 -1.70
N GLY A 263 -11.17 4.22 -1.37
CA GLY A 263 -12.21 3.39 -0.77
C GLY A 263 -11.71 2.04 -0.29
N GLY A 264 -12.58 1.08 -0.10
CA GLY A 264 -12.22 -0.30 0.23
C GLY A 264 -11.61 -1.04 -0.96
N SER A 265 -10.86 -2.11 -0.69
CA SER A 265 -10.18 -2.92 -1.71
C SER A 265 -11.15 -3.59 -2.71
N GLY A 266 -12.41 -3.81 -2.34
CA GLY A 266 -13.43 -4.35 -3.25
C GLY A 266 -13.70 -3.51 -4.50
N LEU A 267 -13.28 -2.24 -4.52
CA LEU A 267 -13.42 -1.36 -5.69
C LEU A 267 -12.47 -1.73 -6.85
N TYR A 268 -11.41 -2.48 -6.60
CA TYR A 268 -10.50 -2.95 -7.66
C TYR A 268 -11.18 -3.94 -8.62
N SER A 269 -12.19 -4.65 -8.15
CA SER A 269 -12.99 -5.62 -8.93
C SER A 269 -14.26 -5.01 -9.52
N MET A 270 -14.35 -3.69 -9.60
CA MET A 270 -15.53 -2.97 -10.08
C MET A 270 -15.85 -3.33 -11.54
N PRO A 271 -17.11 -3.68 -11.86
CA PRO A 271 -17.52 -3.91 -13.25
C PRO A 271 -17.24 -2.70 -14.13
N GLY A 272 -16.61 -2.94 -15.29
CA GLY A 272 -16.26 -1.88 -16.24
C GLY A 272 -14.98 -1.10 -15.91
N PHE A 273 -14.26 -1.48 -14.84
CA PHE A 273 -12.94 -0.99 -14.58
C PHE A 273 -11.88 -1.89 -15.25
N GLU A 274 -11.15 -1.33 -16.17
CA GLU A 274 -10.04 -1.98 -16.86
C GLU A 274 -8.73 -1.53 -16.23
N ALA A 275 -8.22 -2.32 -15.28
CA ALA A 275 -6.92 -2.06 -14.65
C ALA A 275 -5.81 -2.14 -15.71
N GLN A 276 -4.95 -1.13 -15.78
CA GLN A 276 -3.86 -1.03 -16.76
C GLN A 276 -2.49 -1.10 -16.10
N GLU A 277 -2.37 -0.51 -14.91
CA GLU A 277 -1.08 -0.27 -14.29
C GLU A 277 -1.22 -0.18 -12.76
N GLU A 278 -0.30 -0.78 -12.05
CA GLU A 278 -0.17 -0.60 -10.60
C GLU A 278 1.09 0.21 -10.31
N VAL A 279 0.93 1.30 -9.55
CA VAL A 279 1.98 2.29 -9.33
C VAL A 279 2.38 2.32 -7.87
N VAL A 280 3.64 2.10 -7.60
CA VAL A 280 4.25 2.34 -6.28
C VAL A 280 4.58 3.82 -6.17
N ALA A 281 3.94 4.54 -5.25
CA ALA A 281 4.23 5.95 -5.02
C ALA A 281 5.19 6.12 -3.84
N GLU A 282 6.35 6.70 -4.09
CA GLU A 282 7.23 7.18 -3.05
C GLU A 282 6.85 8.61 -2.67
N THR A 283 6.64 8.86 -1.39
CA THR A 283 6.29 10.20 -0.89
C THR A 283 7.24 10.67 0.20
N PRO A 284 7.44 11.98 0.36
CA PRO A 284 8.27 12.50 1.46
C PRO A 284 7.65 12.28 2.85
N PHE A 285 6.48 11.67 2.90
CA PHE A 285 5.73 11.33 4.12
C PHE A 285 5.72 9.82 4.40
N GLY A 286 6.48 9.02 3.64
CA GLY A 286 6.48 7.57 3.69
C GLY A 286 5.55 6.94 2.64
N ALA A 287 5.29 5.65 2.77
CA ALA A 287 4.44 4.92 1.84
C ALA A 287 2.95 5.26 2.03
N PRO A 288 2.15 5.32 0.96
CA PRO A 288 0.69 5.32 1.04
C PRO A 288 0.17 3.98 1.56
N SER A 289 -1.12 3.91 1.83
CA SER A 289 -1.79 2.71 2.38
C SER A 289 -1.66 1.48 1.49
N ASP A 290 -1.58 1.69 0.18
CA ASP A 290 -1.38 0.65 -0.84
C ASP A 290 -0.78 1.27 -2.10
N ASN A 291 -0.41 0.43 -3.07
CA ASN A 291 -0.11 0.87 -4.42
C ASN A 291 -1.36 1.47 -5.08
N LEU A 292 -1.15 2.47 -5.94
CA LEU A 292 -2.25 3.05 -6.70
C LEU A 292 -2.51 2.20 -7.94
N VAL A 293 -3.76 1.80 -8.15
CA VAL A 293 -4.16 1.08 -9.36
C VAL A 293 -4.73 2.08 -10.36
N ILE A 294 -4.06 2.20 -11.51
CA ILE A 294 -4.49 3.08 -12.59
C ILE A 294 -5.19 2.25 -13.66
N GLY A 295 -6.32 2.72 -14.15
CA GLY A 295 -7.08 2.04 -15.17
C GLY A 295 -8.07 2.96 -15.88
N LYS A 296 -8.91 2.37 -16.73
CA LYS A 296 -10.02 3.05 -17.38
C LYS A 296 -11.35 2.68 -16.74
N LEU A 297 -12.16 3.67 -16.47
CA LEU A 297 -13.54 3.53 -16.02
C LEU A 297 -14.40 4.50 -16.83
N ALA A 298 -15.47 4.02 -17.43
CA ALA A 298 -16.34 4.81 -18.30
C ALA A 298 -15.55 5.64 -19.35
N GLY A 299 -14.51 5.04 -19.93
CA GLY A 299 -13.65 5.65 -20.94
C GLY A 299 -12.63 6.68 -20.42
N ARG A 300 -12.60 6.95 -19.12
CA ARG A 300 -11.69 7.93 -18.48
C ARG A 300 -10.63 7.26 -17.64
N LYS A 301 -9.43 7.85 -17.60
CA LYS A 301 -8.34 7.37 -16.78
C LYS A 301 -8.57 7.74 -15.32
N VAL A 302 -8.52 6.76 -14.41
CA VAL A 302 -8.74 6.92 -12.98
C VAL A 302 -7.65 6.24 -12.17
N ALA A 303 -7.36 6.74 -10.97
CA ALA A 303 -6.47 6.13 -10.01
C ALA A 303 -7.26 5.68 -8.77
N PHE A 304 -7.13 4.42 -8.39
CA PHE A 304 -7.71 3.85 -7.18
C PHE A 304 -6.66 3.70 -6.08
N LEU A 305 -7.07 3.95 -4.82
CA LEU A 305 -6.29 3.66 -3.62
C LEU A 305 -7.16 2.95 -2.59
N ALA A 306 -6.73 1.77 -2.13
CA ALA A 306 -7.32 1.09 -0.99
C ALA A 306 -6.93 1.82 0.30
N ARG A 307 -7.90 2.51 0.94
CA ARG A 307 -7.64 3.32 2.15
C ARG A 307 -6.96 2.55 3.26
N HIS A 308 -7.44 1.36 3.55
CA HIS A 308 -6.93 0.50 4.62
C HIS A 308 -5.91 -0.54 4.13
N GLY A 309 -5.41 -0.39 2.89
CA GLY A 309 -4.62 -1.41 2.21
C GLY A 309 -5.45 -2.62 1.80
N ARG A 310 -4.92 -3.46 0.92
CA ARG A 310 -5.53 -4.75 0.58
C ARG A 310 -5.60 -5.62 1.82
N GLY A 311 -6.71 -6.35 2.01
CA GLY A 311 -6.94 -7.13 3.20
C GLY A 311 -7.30 -6.32 4.46
N HIS A 312 -7.58 -5.01 4.34
CA HIS A 312 -8.01 -4.14 5.46
C HIS A 312 -7.06 -4.17 6.66
N ARG A 313 -5.75 -4.10 6.41
CA ARG A 313 -4.66 -4.31 7.39
C ARG A 313 -4.24 -3.07 8.18
N ILE A 314 -4.71 -1.89 7.80
CA ILE A 314 -4.34 -0.61 8.42
C ILE A 314 -5.56 -0.06 9.16
N SER A 315 -5.44 0.14 10.46
CA SER A 315 -6.51 0.75 11.26
C SER A 315 -6.69 2.24 10.92
N PRO A 316 -7.85 2.87 11.23
CA PRO A 316 -8.08 4.28 10.93
C PRO A 316 -7.02 5.24 11.49
N SER A 317 -6.45 4.95 12.65
CA SER A 317 -5.45 5.81 13.31
C SER A 317 -4.02 5.60 12.80
N GLU A 318 -3.77 4.46 12.12
CA GLU A 318 -2.46 4.16 11.50
C GLU A 318 -2.35 4.67 10.06
N LEU A 319 -3.45 5.17 9.47
CA LEU A 319 -3.47 5.64 8.09
C LEU A 319 -2.49 6.79 7.85
N ASN A 320 -1.62 6.62 6.88
CA ASN A 320 -0.74 7.69 6.42
C ASN A 320 -1.48 8.60 5.42
N PHE A 321 -2.41 9.39 5.93
CA PHE A 321 -3.25 10.28 5.11
C PHE A 321 -2.43 11.24 4.24
N ARG A 322 -1.27 11.74 4.74
CA ARG A 322 -0.39 12.61 3.96
C ARG A 322 0.19 11.88 2.75
N ALA A 323 0.70 10.68 2.94
CA ALA A 323 1.23 9.89 1.83
C ALA A 323 0.14 9.55 0.80
N ASN A 324 -1.07 9.21 1.25
CA ASN A 324 -2.20 8.89 0.38
C ASN A 324 -2.57 10.06 -0.54
N ILE A 325 -2.77 11.25 0.01
CA ILE A 325 -3.16 12.43 -0.76
C ILE A 325 -1.98 12.96 -1.61
N TYR A 326 -0.76 12.91 -1.09
CA TYR A 326 0.42 13.28 -1.86
C TYR A 326 0.64 12.36 -3.07
N ALA A 327 0.46 11.06 -2.90
CA ALA A 327 0.55 10.09 -3.99
C ALA A 327 -0.52 10.34 -5.08
N MET A 328 -1.76 10.66 -4.69
CA MET A 328 -2.79 11.09 -5.65
C MET A 328 -2.36 12.37 -6.39
N LYS A 329 -1.84 13.36 -5.66
CA LYS A 329 -1.35 14.61 -6.26
C LYS A 329 -0.21 14.39 -7.25
N SER A 330 0.71 13.47 -6.97
CA SER A 330 1.86 13.15 -7.84
C SER A 330 1.45 12.55 -9.20
N LEU A 331 0.30 11.86 -9.25
CA LEU A 331 -0.31 11.37 -10.49
C LEU A 331 -0.99 12.47 -11.31
N GLY A 332 -1.14 13.68 -10.76
CA GLY A 332 -1.89 14.76 -11.38
C GLY A 332 -3.38 14.77 -11.03
N VAL A 333 -3.80 14.03 -10.00
CA VAL A 333 -5.20 13.98 -9.57
C VAL A 333 -5.67 15.37 -9.14
N GLU A 334 -6.79 15.77 -9.70
CA GLU A 334 -7.46 17.04 -9.44
C GLU A 334 -8.78 16.89 -8.67
N ARG A 335 -9.35 15.70 -8.68
CA ARG A 335 -10.65 15.39 -8.05
C ARG A 335 -10.58 14.03 -7.36
N ILE A 336 -10.98 13.97 -6.10
CA ILE A 336 -11.06 12.73 -5.33
C ILE A 336 -12.51 12.46 -4.96
N VAL A 337 -13.00 11.27 -5.33
CA VAL A 337 -14.24 10.68 -4.81
C VAL A 337 -13.84 9.65 -3.75
N SER A 338 -14.25 9.92 -2.52
CA SER A 338 -13.91 9.07 -1.36
C SER A 338 -15.16 8.34 -0.88
N LEU A 339 -15.06 7.03 -0.72
CA LEU A 339 -16.15 6.17 -0.26
C LEU A 339 -15.88 5.70 1.17
N SER A 340 -16.89 5.78 2.03
CA SER A 340 -16.78 5.39 3.43
C SER A 340 -18.07 4.71 3.89
N ALA A 341 -17.94 3.55 4.53
CA ALA A 341 -19.02 2.97 5.30
C ALA A 341 -19.23 3.79 6.59
N VAL A 342 -20.47 4.06 6.94
CA VAL A 342 -20.83 4.91 8.08
C VAL A 342 -22.06 4.40 8.81
N GLY A 343 -22.13 4.70 10.12
CA GLY A 343 -23.35 4.59 10.89
C GLY A 343 -24.24 5.84 10.68
N SER A 344 -25.56 5.65 10.71
CA SER A 344 -26.53 6.75 10.69
C SER A 344 -26.84 7.24 12.10
N LEU A 345 -26.89 8.55 12.27
CA LEU A 345 -27.33 9.21 13.50
C LEU A 345 -28.75 9.81 13.38
N LYS A 346 -29.42 9.58 12.22
CA LYS A 346 -30.77 10.06 11.93
C LYS A 346 -31.66 8.96 11.37
N GLU A 347 -32.92 8.95 11.77
CA GLU A 347 -33.94 8.02 11.30
C GLU A 347 -34.14 8.06 9.77
N GLU A 348 -34.02 9.23 9.18
CA GLU A 348 -34.24 9.47 7.76
C GLU A 348 -33.15 8.93 6.85
N HIS A 349 -31.97 8.58 7.39
CA HIS A 349 -30.86 7.98 6.64
C HIS A 349 -30.80 6.48 6.93
N LYS A 350 -31.49 5.71 6.13
CA LYS A 350 -31.65 4.26 6.32
C LYS A 350 -30.40 3.49 5.85
N PRO A 351 -30.14 2.31 6.39
CA PRO A 351 -29.18 1.38 5.79
C PRO A 351 -29.42 1.24 4.29
N LEU A 352 -28.33 1.26 3.49
CA LEU A 352 -28.27 1.31 2.04
C LEU A 352 -28.52 2.69 1.38
N ASP A 353 -28.95 3.71 2.13
CA ASP A 353 -28.94 5.08 1.64
C ASP A 353 -27.51 5.64 1.62
N PHE A 354 -27.26 6.58 0.73
CA PHE A 354 -26.01 7.33 0.68
C PHE A 354 -26.23 8.76 1.18
N VAL A 355 -25.25 9.28 1.90
CA VAL A 355 -25.19 10.69 2.30
C VAL A 355 -23.95 11.32 1.67
N ILE A 356 -24.11 12.49 1.06
CA ILE A 356 -23.02 13.31 0.53
C ILE A 356 -22.88 14.50 1.48
N PRO A 357 -22.14 14.35 2.59
CA PRO A 357 -22.04 15.38 3.61
C PRO A 357 -21.32 16.60 3.05
N ASP A 358 -21.66 17.77 3.54
CA ASP A 358 -20.98 19.03 3.23
C ASP A 358 -20.21 19.61 4.42
N GLN A 359 -20.41 19.06 5.62
CA GLN A 359 -19.75 19.47 6.86
C GLN A 359 -19.10 18.30 7.59
N PHE A 360 -18.06 18.62 8.39
CA PHE A 360 -17.38 17.67 9.27
C PHE A 360 -17.26 18.18 10.70
N VAL A 361 -17.36 17.25 11.66
CA VAL A 361 -16.99 17.48 13.06
C VAL A 361 -15.88 16.52 13.44
N ASP A 362 -14.75 17.06 13.95
CA ASP A 362 -13.56 16.30 14.33
C ASP A 362 -13.64 15.81 15.78
N ARG A 363 -13.71 14.50 15.95
CA ARG A 363 -13.60 13.81 17.26
C ARG A 363 -12.39 12.89 17.30
N THR A 364 -11.46 13.04 16.35
CA THR A 364 -10.20 12.29 16.32
C THR A 364 -9.15 12.92 17.26
N ARG A 365 -8.14 12.15 17.65
CA ARG A 365 -7.08 12.58 18.56
C ARG A 365 -5.71 12.27 17.98
N GLY A 366 -4.85 13.29 17.91
CA GLY A 366 -3.44 13.11 17.53
C GLY A 366 -3.17 12.73 16.06
N ARG A 367 -4.17 12.71 15.19
CA ARG A 367 -3.98 12.40 13.78
C ARG A 367 -3.37 13.57 13.02
N ILE A 368 -2.35 13.29 12.22
CA ILE A 368 -1.72 14.30 11.37
C ILE A 368 -2.66 14.61 10.20
N SER A 369 -3.10 15.86 10.09
CA SER A 369 -4.07 16.31 9.10
C SER A 369 -3.63 17.57 8.33
N THR A 370 -2.30 17.82 8.26
CA THR A 370 -1.70 18.92 7.50
C THR A 370 -0.36 18.49 6.89
N PHE A 371 -0.04 19.03 5.72
CA PHE A 371 1.28 18.93 5.11
C PHE A 371 2.27 19.94 5.70
N PHE A 372 1.76 21.02 6.28
CA PHE A 372 2.53 22.13 6.76
C PHE A 372 3.17 21.88 8.14
N GLY A 373 4.27 22.56 8.39
CA GLY A 373 5.13 22.43 9.54
C GLY A 373 6.59 22.62 9.14
N GLU A 374 7.54 22.28 10.00
CA GLU A 374 8.98 22.32 9.70
C GLU A 374 9.43 23.67 9.09
N GLY A 375 8.88 24.80 9.58
CA GLY A 375 9.20 26.15 9.14
C GLY A 375 8.31 26.71 8.02
N LEU A 376 7.27 26.02 7.61
CA LEU A 376 6.24 26.52 6.69
C LEU A 376 4.85 26.40 7.31
N VAL A 377 4.15 27.52 7.45
CA VAL A 377 2.79 27.59 8.01
C VAL A 377 1.82 28.12 6.97
N ALA A 378 0.72 27.43 6.80
CA ALA A 378 -0.40 27.89 5.99
C ALA A 378 -1.73 27.67 6.72
N HIS A 379 -2.68 28.58 6.54
CA HIS A 379 -4.04 28.49 7.07
C HIS A 379 -5.04 28.46 5.93
N ILE A 380 -5.47 27.28 5.54
CA ILE A 380 -6.49 27.12 4.48
C ILE A 380 -7.88 27.49 4.98
N GLY A 381 -8.69 28.07 4.11
CA GLY A 381 -10.13 28.21 4.36
C GLY A 381 -10.82 26.85 4.31
N PHE A 382 -11.54 26.47 5.37
CA PHE A 382 -12.16 25.14 5.52
C PHE A 382 -13.62 25.20 6.01
N SER A 383 -14.28 26.34 5.87
CA SER A 383 -15.72 26.50 6.17
C SER A 383 -16.60 25.59 5.30
N ASP A 384 -16.18 25.36 4.06
CA ASP A 384 -16.85 24.49 3.10
C ASP A 384 -15.89 23.35 2.71
N PRO A 385 -15.77 22.28 3.49
CA PRO A 385 -14.76 21.25 3.31
C PRO A 385 -14.91 20.43 2.01
N ILE A 386 -16.13 20.32 1.51
CA ILE A 386 -16.47 19.54 0.31
C ILE A 386 -16.58 20.46 -0.92
N CYS A 387 -16.11 19.97 -2.06
CA CYS A 387 -16.25 20.68 -3.33
C CYS A 387 -17.73 20.65 -3.80
N PRO A 388 -18.43 21.79 -3.87
CA PRO A 388 -19.86 21.79 -4.20
C PRO A 388 -20.15 21.30 -5.63
N GLN A 389 -19.25 21.58 -6.58
CA GLN A 389 -19.36 21.08 -7.95
C GLN A 389 -19.26 19.55 -8.00
N LEU A 390 -18.30 18.98 -7.29
CA LEU A 390 -18.10 17.54 -7.27
C LEU A 390 -19.21 16.81 -6.50
N ALA A 391 -19.73 17.42 -5.42
CA ALA A 391 -20.88 16.90 -4.67
C ALA A 391 -22.15 16.84 -5.55
N GLU A 392 -22.36 17.83 -6.40
CA GLU A 392 -23.48 17.82 -7.35
C GLU A 392 -23.37 16.70 -8.38
N VAL A 393 -22.19 16.51 -8.97
CA VAL A 393 -21.92 15.41 -9.90
C VAL A 393 -22.19 14.06 -9.26
N VAL A 394 -21.72 13.85 -8.03
CA VAL A 394 -21.94 12.59 -7.30
C VAL A 394 -23.41 12.39 -6.94
N HIS A 395 -24.12 13.45 -6.55
CA HIS A 395 -25.55 13.37 -6.25
C HIS A 395 -26.37 12.96 -7.48
N GLN A 396 -26.10 13.57 -8.63
CA GLN A 396 -26.73 13.20 -9.91
C GLN A 396 -26.37 11.76 -10.31
N ALA A 397 -25.13 11.32 -10.06
CA ALA A 397 -24.70 9.96 -10.33
C ALA A 397 -25.44 8.93 -9.43
N CYS A 398 -25.74 9.27 -8.18
CA CYS A 398 -26.56 8.41 -7.31
C CYS A 398 -27.97 8.23 -7.90
N ALA A 399 -28.61 9.33 -8.35
CA ALA A 399 -29.91 9.25 -8.99
C ALA A 399 -29.89 8.42 -10.28
N ALA A 400 -28.86 8.60 -11.12
CA ALA A 400 -28.67 7.81 -12.35
C ALA A 400 -28.43 6.33 -12.08
N ALA A 401 -27.81 5.99 -10.96
CA ALA A 401 -27.56 4.61 -10.52
C ALA A 401 -28.75 3.97 -9.78
N GLY A 402 -29.84 4.72 -9.55
CA GLY A 402 -31.00 4.26 -8.78
C GLY A 402 -30.72 4.10 -7.28
N VAL A 403 -29.77 4.86 -6.74
CA VAL A 403 -29.39 4.84 -5.33
C VAL A 403 -29.98 6.06 -4.63
N THR A 404 -30.70 5.83 -3.53
CA THR A 404 -31.21 6.91 -2.68
C THR A 404 -30.03 7.66 -2.05
N ALA A 405 -29.95 8.98 -2.29
CA ALA A 405 -28.88 9.78 -1.73
C ALA A 405 -29.39 11.14 -1.22
N LYS A 406 -28.88 11.56 -0.07
CA LYS A 406 -29.07 12.90 0.45
C LYS A 406 -27.83 13.74 0.24
N LYS A 407 -27.97 14.92 -0.33
CA LYS A 407 -26.89 15.92 -0.42
C LYS A 407 -26.98 16.91 0.74
N GLY A 408 -25.85 17.16 1.38
CA GLY A 408 -25.72 17.94 2.61
C GLY A 408 -25.77 17.09 3.87
N GLY A 409 -25.45 17.70 4.99
CA GLY A 409 -25.40 17.08 6.30
C GLY A 409 -24.01 17.01 6.89
N SER A 410 -23.95 16.65 8.16
CA SER A 410 -22.74 16.65 8.98
C SER A 410 -22.18 15.24 9.16
N TYR A 411 -20.91 15.05 8.83
CA TYR A 411 -20.16 13.83 9.10
C TYR A 411 -19.33 14.01 10.38
N LEU A 412 -19.63 13.24 11.41
CA LEU A 412 -18.78 13.17 12.60
C LEU A 412 -17.66 12.16 12.36
N CYS A 413 -16.41 12.61 12.44
CA CYS A 413 -15.24 11.76 12.30
C CYS A 413 -14.73 11.35 13.69
N MET A 414 -14.98 10.11 14.10
CA MET A 414 -14.51 9.56 15.37
C MET A 414 -13.14 8.88 15.23
N GLU A 415 -12.48 8.62 16.36
CA GLU A 415 -11.14 8.00 16.36
C GLU A 415 -11.17 6.54 15.89
N GLY A 416 -12.05 5.71 16.40
CA GLY A 416 -11.99 4.28 16.22
C GLY A 416 -10.77 3.63 16.92
N PRO A 417 -10.43 2.34 16.71
CA PRO A 417 -11.22 1.38 15.91
C PRO A 417 -12.50 0.91 16.59
N ALA A 418 -12.68 1.18 17.91
CA ALA A 418 -13.93 0.89 18.61
C ALA A 418 -15.06 1.79 18.08
N PHE A 419 -16.25 1.20 17.93
CA PHE A 419 -17.46 1.95 17.64
C PHE A 419 -17.90 2.79 18.85
N SER A 420 -18.86 3.71 18.62
CA SER A 420 -19.43 4.56 19.65
C SER A 420 -20.06 3.76 20.78
N THR A 421 -19.94 4.26 21.98
CA THR A 421 -20.85 3.87 23.05
C THR A 421 -22.25 4.46 22.79
N ARG A 422 -23.30 3.86 23.38
CA ARG A 422 -24.66 4.41 23.26
C ARG A 422 -24.78 5.85 23.79
N ALA A 423 -24.01 6.18 24.81
CA ALA A 423 -23.96 7.54 25.36
C ALA A 423 -23.35 8.53 24.36
N GLU A 424 -22.26 8.16 23.69
CA GLU A 424 -21.64 8.96 22.62
C GLU A 424 -22.57 9.14 21.43
N SER A 425 -23.19 8.05 20.97
CA SER A 425 -24.14 8.09 19.86
C SER A 425 -25.32 9.04 20.16
N ASN A 426 -25.92 8.94 21.35
CA ASN A 426 -26.98 9.87 21.78
C ASN A 426 -26.49 11.32 21.89
N LEU A 427 -25.26 11.55 22.37
CA LEU A 427 -24.66 12.88 22.41
C LEU A 427 -24.50 13.46 20.99
N TYR A 428 -23.97 12.68 20.06
CA TYR A 428 -23.76 13.13 18.67
C TYR A 428 -25.09 13.41 17.96
N ARG A 429 -26.12 12.62 18.24
CA ARG A 429 -27.49 12.89 17.79
C ARG A 429 -28.02 14.20 18.33
N SER A 430 -27.80 14.48 19.62
CA SER A 430 -28.22 15.76 20.21
C SER A 430 -27.51 16.98 19.61
N TRP A 431 -26.34 16.80 19.00
CA TRP A 431 -25.64 17.82 18.23
C TRP A 431 -26.17 17.99 16.81
N GLY A 432 -27.11 17.16 16.38
CA GLY A 432 -27.70 17.21 15.06
C GLY A 432 -26.85 16.56 13.97
N MET A 433 -25.87 15.73 14.32
CA MET A 433 -25.02 15.03 13.35
C MET A 433 -25.85 14.06 12.50
N ASP A 434 -25.47 13.91 11.22
CA ASP A 434 -26.16 13.05 10.26
C ASP A 434 -25.58 11.63 10.22
N VAL A 435 -24.27 11.52 10.04
CA VAL A 435 -23.56 10.26 9.94
C VAL A 435 -22.27 10.24 10.74
N ILE A 436 -21.81 9.03 11.09
CA ILE A 436 -20.57 8.81 11.85
C ILE A 436 -19.66 7.83 11.12
N GLY A 437 -18.38 8.19 11.01
CA GLY A 437 -17.33 7.35 10.44
C GLY A 437 -15.96 7.71 11.00
N MET A 438 -14.87 7.18 10.40
CA MET A 438 -13.56 7.24 11.04
C MET A 438 -12.45 7.93 10.24
N THR A 439 -12.62 8.26 8.94
CA THR A 439 -11.45 8.51 8.09
C THR A 439 -11.49 9.75 7.19
N ASN A 440 -12.66 10.27 6.84
CA ASN A 440 -12.79 11.23 5.75
C ASN A 440 -12.33 12.67 6.05
N LEU A 441 -12.32 13.08 7.32
CA LEU A 441 -11.93 14.44 7.67
C LEU A 441 -10.47 14.76 7.36
N GLN A 442 -9.55 13.86 7.69
CA GLN A 442 -8.12 14.04 7.42
C GLN A 442 -7.85 14.08 5.91
N GLU A 443 -8.56 13.23 5.14
CA GLU A 443 -8.49 13.26 3.68
C GLU A 443 -8.98 14.61 3.12
N ALA A 444 -10.11 15.12 3.61
CA ALA A 444 -10.68 16.39 3.17
C ALA A 444 -9.75 17.58 3.45
N LYS A 445 -9.15 17.65 4.65
CA LYS A 445 -8.17 18.69 5.02
C LYS A 445 -6.97 18.66 4.09
N LEU A 446 -6.35 17.50 3.92
CA LEU A 446 -5.16 17.32 3.10
C LEU A 446 -5.45 17.51 1.60
N ALA A 447 -6.59 17.06 1.11
CA ALA A 447 -7.02 17.31 -0.27
C ALA A 447 -7.17 18.82 -0.54
N ARG A 448 -7.73 19.59 0.43
CA ARG A 448 -7.83 21.04 0.35
C ARG A 448 -6.46 21.71 0.30
N GLU A 449 -5.51 21.29 1.15
CA GLU A 449 -4.13 21.76 1.13
C GLU A 449 -3.38 21.37 -0.16
N ALA A 450 -3.70 20.22 -0.75
CA ALA A 450 -3.17 19.79 -2.03
C ALA A 450 -3.89 20.41 -3.24
N GLU A 451 -4.90 21.28 -3.01
CA GLU A 451 -5.70 21.91 -4.05
C GLU A 451 -6.43 20.92 -4.96
N ILE A 452 -6.91 19.85 -4.37
CA ILE A 452 -7.69 18.79 -5.00
C ILE A 452 -9.16 18.96 -4.58
N CYS A 453 -10.09 18.87 -5.53
CA CYS A 453 -11.52 18.76 -5.22
C CYS A 453 -11.77 17.45 -4.49
N TYR A 454 -12.50 17.50 -3.39
CA TYR A 454 -12.81 16.33 -2.57
C TYR A 454 -14.30 16.21 -2.32
N VAL A 455 -14.83 15.00 -2.40
CA VAL A 455 -16.20 14.65 -2.00
C VAL A 455 -16.19 13.30 -1.30
N THR A 456 -17.05 13.16 -0.30
CA THR A 456 -17.31 11.89 0.38
C THR A 456 -18.67 11.34 -0.05
N ILE A 457 -18.71 10.03 -0.32
CA ILE A 457 -19.93 9.23 -0.40
C ILE A 457 -19.97 8.40 0.91
N ALA A 458 -20.80 8.84 1.84
CA ALA A 458 -21.03 8.14 3.09
C ALA A 458 -22.15 7.10 2.89
N MET A 459 -21.78 5.83 2.89
CA MET A 459 -22.67 4.69 2.62
C MET A 459 -23.18 4.16 3.95
N VAL A 460 -24.47 4.33 4.24
CA VAL A 460 -25.06 3.91 5.51
C VAL A 460 -25.12 2.40 5.59
N THR A 461 -24.49 1.81 6.61
CA THR A 461 -24.54 0.37 6.90
C THR A 461 -25.54 0.01 7.98
N ASP A 462 -25.74 0.91 8.94
CA ASP A 462 -26.54 0.70 10.15
C ASP A 462 -26.95 2.05 10.77
N TYR A 463 -27.75 1.98 11.84
CA TYR A 463 -28.19 3.16 12.62
C TYR A 463 -27.26 3.47 13.82
N ASP A 464 -25.97 3.12 13.74
CA ASP A 464 -25.07 3.16 14.89
C ASP A 464 -25.71 2.39 16.10
N CYS A 465 -25.34 2.66 17.32
CA CYS A 465 -25.85 1.90 18.48
C CYS A 465 -27.04 2.56 19.22
N TRP A 466 -27.65 3.58 18.64
CA TRP A 466 -28.75 4.32 19.31
C TRP A 466 -30.17 3.78 19.03
N HIS A 467 -30.37 3.10 17.90
CA HIS A 467 -31.72 2.72 17.45
C HIS A 467 -32.26 1.53 18.26
N PRO A 468 -33.46 1.64 18.88
CA PRO A 468 -33.95 0.63 19.80
C PRO A 468 -34.30 -0.70 19.11
N GLU A 469 -34.85 -0.66 17.90
CA GLU A 469 -35.27 -1.85 17.16
C GLU A 469 -34.11 -2.51 16.37
N HIS A 470 -33.07 -1.75 16.05
CA HIS A 470 -31.88 -2.21 15.35
C HIS A 470 -30.64 -2.34 16.25
N ALA A 471 -30.80 -2.22 17.59
CA ALA A 471 -29.69 -2.39 18.55
C ALA A 471 -29.10 -3.81 18.55
N ALA A 472 -29.78 -4.78 17.92
CA ALA A 472 -29.34 -6.16 17.73
C ALA A 472 -28.93 -6.45 16.28
N VAL A 473 -28.46 -5.44 15.50
CA VAL A 473 -27.92 -5.67 14.15
C VAL A 473 -26.77 -6.66 14.28
N THR A 474 -26.93 -7.82 13.69
CA THR A 474 -25.90 -8.84 13.74
C THR A 474 -24.72 -8.45 12.84
N VAL A 475 -23.53 -8.91 13.17
CA VAL A 475 -22.35 -8.74 12.29
C VAL A 475 -22.66 -9.21 10.87
N THR A 476 -23.51 -10.22 10.73
CA THR A 476 -23.96 -10.76 9.43
C THR A 476 -24.76 -9.72 8.62
N ASP A 477 -25.66 -8.96 9.26
CA ASP A 477 -26.46 -7.93 8.60
C ASP A 477 -25.59 -6.75 8.15
N ILE A 478 -24.64 -6.36 8.99
CA ILE A 478 -23.66 -5.30 8.65
C ILE A 478 -22.84 -5.74 7.43
N ILE A 479 -22.36 -6.98 7.39
CA ILE A 479 -21.60 -7.51 6.25
C ILE A 479 -22.47 -7.55 4.99
N ALA A 480 -23.73 -7.98 5.09
CA ALA A 480 -24.65 -8.00 3.94
C ALA A 480 -24.87 -6.57 3.38
N ASN A 481 -25.09 -5.59 4.26
CA ASN A 481 -25.23 -4.19 3.88
C ASN A 481 -23.94 -3.61 3.27
N LEU A 482 -22.76 -3.99 3.80
CA LEU A 482 -21.46 -3.59 3.24
C LEU A 482 -21.28 -4.10 1.80
N VAL A 483 -21.60 -5.37 1.54
CA VAL A 483 -21.53 -5.95 0.19
C VAL A 483 -22.47 -5.21 -0.76
N LYS A 484 -23.73 -5.00 -0.34
CA LYS A 484 -24.70 -4.29 -1.16
C LYS A 484 -24.34 -2.82 -1.42
N ASN A 485 -23.83 -2.15 -0.40
CA ASN A 485 -23.30 -0.80 -0.53
C ASN A 485 -22.11 -0.74 -1.49
N ALA A 486 -21.21 -1.73 -1.48
CA ALA A 486 -20.10 -1.81 -2.42
C ALA A 486 -20.59 -1.97 -3.88
N GLU A 487 -21.58 -2.82 -4.13
CA GLU A 487 -22.21 -2.93 -5.47
C GLU A 487 -22.83 -1.61 -5.94
N ASN A 488 -23.57 -0.94 -5.06
CA ASN A 488 -24.19 0.36 -5.37
C ASN A 488 -23.11 1.44 -5.59
N ALA A 489 -22.07 1.46 -4.76
CA ALA A 489 -20.94 2.37 -4.91
C ALA A 489 -20.24 2.22 -6.25
N CYS A 490 -20.02 0.99 -6.73
CA CYS A 490 -19.44 0.74 -8.04
C CYS A 490 -20.25 1.40 -9.17
N LYS A 491 -21.58 1.28 -9.13
CA LYS A 491 -22.47 1.93 -10.12
C LYS A 491 -22.40 3.46 -10.04
N VAL A 492 -22.45 4.00 -8.82
CA VAL A 492 -22.40 5.45 -8.58
C VAL A 492 -21.06 6.02 -9.02
N VAL A 493 -19.93 5.37 -8.69
CA VAL A 493 -18.60 5.83 -9.10
C VAL A 493 -18.45 5.81 -10.61
N ALA A 494 -18.90 4.75 -11.29
CA ALA A 494 -18.87 4.68 -12.76
C ALA A 494 -19.69 5.81 -13.40
N ALA A 495 -20.91 6.08 -12.89
CA ALA A 495 -21.76 7.17 -13.35
C ALA A 495 -21.13 8.54 -13.06
N ALA A 496 -20.54 8.73 -11.87
CA ALA A 496 -19.87 9.98 -11.51
C ALA A 496 -18.66 10.25 -12.41
N VAL A 497 -17.85 9.25 -12.70
CA VAL A 497 -16.69 9.36 -13.60
C VAL A 497 -17.15 9.73 -15.02
N ALA A 498 -18.22 9.12 -15.51
CA ALA A 498 -18.78 9.42 -16.84
C ALA A 498 -19.27 10.89 -16.93
N GLN A 499 -19.94 11.39 -15.89
CA GLN A 499 -20.53 12.74 -15.82
C GLN A 499 -19.53 13.82 -15.38
N MET A 500 -18.30 13.45 -14.99
CA MET A 500 -17.30 14.39 -14.48
C MET A 500 -16.96 15.45 -15.55
N PRO A 501 -17.10 16.75 -15.29
CA PRO A 501 -16.71 17.78 -16.27
C PRO A 501 -15.22 17.74 -16.58
N ALA A 502 -14.85 18.09 -17.82
CA ALA A 502 -13.44 18.11 -18.23
C ALA A 502 -12.64 19.15 -17.41
N GLU A 503 -13.21 20.34 -17.21
CA GLU A 503 -12.60 21.45 -16.51
C GLU A 503 -13.20 21.66 -15.12
N ARG A 504 -12.39 22.23 -14.21
CA ARG A 504 -12.84 22.66 -12.87
C ARG A 504 -13.27 24.12 -12.92
N SER A 505 -14.51 24.40 -12.48
CA SER A 505 -15.01 25.77 -12.31
C SER A 505 -15.01 26.23 -10.84
N CYS A 506 -14.60 25.36 -9.90
CA CYS A 506 -14.56 25.65 -8.47
C CYS A 506 -13.23 26.30 -8.05
N LYS A 507 -13.21 26.89 -6.84
CA LYS A 507 -12.02 27.53 -6.25
C LYS A 507 -11.03 26.55 -5.60
N CYS A 508 -11.27 25.24 -5.65
CA CYS A 508 -10.40 24.26 -4.97
C CYS A 508 -8.95 24.31 -5.46
N GLY A 509 -8.73 24.55 -6.77
CA GLY A 509 -7.39 24.60 -7.38
C GLY A 509 -6.53 25.80 -7.00
N SER A 510 -7.05 26.73 -6.19
CA SER A 510 -6.35 27.93 -5.70
C SER A 510 -6.50 28.12 -4.19
N ALA A 511 -6.75 27.05 -3.45
CA ALA A 511 -6.99 27.11 -2.00
C ALA A 511 -5.79 27.65 -1.20
N LEU A 512 -4.56 27.53 -1.72
CA LEU A 512 -3.33 28.03 -1.09
C LEU A 512 -2.94 29.46 -1.53
N ALA A 513 -3.62 30.08 -2.48
CA ALA A 513 -3.22 31.36 -3.08
C ALA A 513 -2.94 32.46 -2.04
N HIS A 514 -3.70 32.46 -0.94
CA HIS A 514 -3.58 33.42 0.16
C HIS A 514 -3.45 32.76 1.55
N ALA A 515 -3.16 31.46 1.58
CA ALA A 515 -3.13 30.67 2.81
C ALA A 515 -1.75 30.62 3.47
N ILE A 516 -0.66 30.78 2.71
CA ILE A 516 0.73 30.70 3.21
C ILE A 516 1.05 31.97 3.99
N ILE A 517 1.31 31.80 5.31
CA ILE A 517 1.57 32.91 6.26
C ILE A 517 3.06 33.14 6.43
N THR A 518 3.88 32.09 6.38
CA THR A 518 5.35 32.23 6.55
C THR A 518 5.95 33.08 5.44
N ASP A 519 6.81 34.02 5.79
CA ASP A 519 7.63 34.75 4.81
C ASP A 519 8.45 33.75 3.98
N ARG A 520 8.30 33.84 2.67
CA ARG A 520 8.93 32.90 1.71
C ARG A 520 10.44 32.80 1.85
N LYS A 521 11.09 33.90 2.27
CA LYS A 521 12.56 33.99 2.50
C LYS A 521 13.00 33.18 3.73
N LEU A 522 12.11 32.93 4.67
CA LEU A 522 12.40 32.21 5.92
C LEU A 522 12.08 30.72 5.84
N VAL A 523 11.46 30.27 4.76
CA VAL A 523 11.12 28.86 4.59
C VAL A 523 12.39 28.05 4.34
N PRO A 524 12.68 27.01 5.17
CA PRO A 524 13.86 26.16 4.97
C PRO A 524 13.84 25.47 3.60
N GLU A 525 14.98 25.46 2.94
CA GLU A 525 15.11 24.84 1.60
C GLU A 525 14.69 23.35 1.59
N ALA A 526 15.00 22.61 2.66
CA ALA A 526 14.59 21.22 2.81
C ALA A 526 13.06 21.08 2.83
N THR A 527 12.37 21.96 3.56
CA THR A 527 10.89 21.98 3.64
C THR A 527 10.28 22.37 2.30
N ARG A 528 10.86 23.36 1.62
CA ARG A 528 10.42 23.77 0.29
C ARG A 528 10.51 22.62 -0.71
N ARG A 529 11.64 21.91 -0.76
CA ARG A 529 11.82 20.74 -1.63
C ARG A 529 10.85 19.60 -1.29
N LYS A 530 10.67 19.34 0.01
CA LYS A 530 9.74 18.31 0.50
C LYS A 530 8.30 18.57 0.04
N LEU A 531 7.89 19.84 -0.01
CA LEU A 531 6.53 20.28 -0.32
C LEU A 531 6.38 20.85 -1.73
N ASP A 532 7.38 20.73 -2.61
CA ASP A 532 7.40 21.36 -3.94
C ASP A 532 6.16 21.02 -4.77
N LEU A 533 5.69 19.77 -4.74
CA LEU A 533 4.47 19.34 -5.43
C LEU A 533 3.19 20.08 -4.94
N ILE A 534 3.18 20.52 -3.70
CA ILE A 534 2.04 21.22 -3.06
C ILE A 534 2.18 22.74 -3.24
N VAL A 535 3.35 23.30 -2.93
CA VAL A 535 3.54 24.75 -2.82
C VAL A 535 4.42 25.35 -3.92
N GLY A 536 5.07 24.55 -4.77
CA GLY A 536 6.09 25.02 -5.72
C GLY A 536 5.63 26.17 -6.62
N LYS A 537 4.36 26.16 -7.03
CA LYS A 537 3.79 27.25 -7.85
C LYS A 537 3.64 28.60 -7.11
N TYR A 538 3.87 28.64 -5.79
CA TYR A 538 3.76 29.82 -4.94
C TYR A 538 5.12 30.40 -4.53
N PHE A 539 6.23 29.73 -4.87
CA PHE A 539 7.60 30.09 -4.62
C PHE A 539 8.34 30.35 -5.93
#